data_5c002bcdac44d9e882c0c87611c133a6
#
_entry.id   5c002bcdac44d9e882c0c87611c133a6
#
_cell.length_a   1.000
_cell.length_b   1.000
_cell.length_c   1.000
_cell.angle_alpha   90.00
_cell.angle_beta   90.00
_cell.angle_gamma   90.00
#
_symmetry.space_group_name_H-M   'P 1'
#
loop_
_entity.id
_entity.type
_entity.pdbx_description
1 polymer ?
#
loop_
_entity_poly.entity_id
_entity_poly.type
_entity_poly.pdbx_seq_one_letter_code
_entity_poly.pdbx_strand_id
1 'polypeptide(L)'
;MKISESMFFLLKYVKTLSNTGKSIEIPQFLGYIKVTIPKGDFFMNVKDISTHCTRTEFVGTTVLDTIGLVISGIDDTLLQKMNIGTKYHALGLFSSRTGAAGQLTAIDDAVKATNTEILSIELPRDTKGWGGHGNYIVLGGNDISDVRHAVQLALELTEKYAGELYISESGHLEFAYSASAGPALQKAFHAEPGEAFGFMAGSPAAIGLVMADTAMKASSVKITSYMTPDMGTAHSNEVILSLSGDASAVKEAVLNARQIGLELLIAMGSYPEIPGTPYL
;
A
#
# COMPACT_ATOMS: atom_id res chain seq x y z
N MET A 1 24.70 -2.62 -15.25
CA MET A 1 25.50 -1.44 -14.86
C MET A 1 25.13 -1.13 -13.40
N LYS A 2 26.05 -1.46 -12.46
CA LYS A 2 25.80 -1.38 -11.01
C LYS A 2 25.75 0.09 -10.54
N ILE A 3 24.55 0.64 -10.45
CA ILE A 3 24.32 2.01 -9.94
C ILE A 3 23.76 2.02 -8.51
N SER A 4 23.28 0.87 -7.98
CA SER A 4 22.46 0.82 -6.76
C SER A 4 23.21 1.05 -5.44
N GLU A 5 24.39 0.47 -5.25
CA GLU A 5 25.13 0.62 -3.98
C GLU A 5 25.78 2.01 -3.81
N SER A 6 26.27 2.58 -4.91
CA SER A 6 26.91 3.91 -4.88
C SER A 6 25.91 5.04 -4.57
N MET A 7 24.66 4.91 -5.01
CA MET A 7 23.64 5.95 -4.78
C MET A 7 23.09 5.89 -3.35
N PHE A 8 22.97 4.69 -2.77
CA PHE A 8 22.58 4.53 -1.36
C PHE A 8 23.67 5.06 -0.41
N PHE A 9 24.95 4.83 -0.75
CA PHE A 9 26.08 5.38 0.00
C PHE A 9 26.15 6.91 -0.13
N LEU A 10 25.85 7.45 -1.33
CA LEU A 10 25.82 8.90 -1.57
C LEU A 10 24.70 9.57 -0.76
N LEU A 11 23.50 9.00 -0.72
CA LEU A 11 22.36 9.53 0.06
C LEU A 11 22.62 9.48 1.57
N LYS A 12 23.28 8.43 2.07
CA LYS A 12 23.72 8.36 3.47
C LYS A 12 24.80 9.39 3.80
N TYR A 13 25.72 9.62 2.87
CA TYR A 13 26.81 10.61 3.02
C TYR A 13 26.30 12.04 2.93
N VAL A 14 25.36 12.31 2.02
CA VAL A 14 24.67 13.61 1.88
C VAL A 14 23.89 13.94 3.16
N LYS A 15 23.22 12.95 3.77
CA LYS A 15 22.47 13.12 5.04
C LYS A 15 23.40 13.45 6.23
N THR A 16 24.63 12.96 6.22
CA THR A 16 25.64 13.25 7.27
C THR A 16 26.29 14.61 7.06
N LEU A 17 26.34 15.15 5.84
CA LEU A 17 27.00 16.42 5.50
C LEU A 17 26.04 17.63 5.47
N SER A 18 24.71 17.40 5.47
CA SER A 18 23.72 18.49 5.49
C SER A 18 23.87 19.43 6.71
N ASN A 19 24.43 18.91 7.81
CA ASN A 19 24.69 19.71 9.02
C ASN A 19 25.97 20.58 8.97
N THR A 20 26.79 20.47 7.93
CA THR A 20 28.12 21.14 7.92
C THR A 20 28.27 22.27 6.92
N GLY A 21 27.31 22.45 5.98
CA GLY A 21 27.41 23.48 4.92
C GLY A 21 28.60 23.28 3.98
N LYS A 22 29.06 22.04 3.79
CA LYS A 22 30.20 21.71 2.91
C LYS A 22 29.74 21.41 1.49
N SER A 23 30.56 21.78 0.51
CA SER A 23 30.38 21.41 -0.89
C SER A 23 30.93 20.01 -1.13
N ILE A 24 30.25 19.23 -1.96
CA ILE A 24 30.69 17.90 -2.39
C ILE A 24 30.99 17.97 -3.89
N GLU A 25 32.13 17.43 -4.29
CA GLU A 25 32.46 17.22 -5.69
C GLU A 25 32.10 15.81 -6.10
N ILE A 26 31.19 15.70 -7.06
CA ILE A 26 30.72 14.40 -7.59
C ILE A 26 31.41 14.18 -8.94
N PRO A 27 32.13 13.05 -9.14
CA PRO A 27 32.72 12.72 -10.43
C PRO A 27 31.63 12.50 -11.49
N GLN A 28 31.75 13.21 -12.62
CA GLN A 28 31.00 12.93 -13.84
C GLN A 28 31.96 12.64 -14.98
N PHE A 29 31.50 11.98 -16.02
CA PHE A 29 32.28 11.40 -17.13
C PHE A 29 33.24 12.36 -17.84
N LEU A 30 33.20 13.67 -17.55
CA LEU A 30 34.08 14.72 -18.11
C LEU A 30 34.42 15.84 -17.11
N GLY A 31 34.31 15.62 -15.79
CA GLY A 31 34.62 16.62 -14.77
C GLY A 31 33.92 16.36 -13.44
N TYR A 32 34.06 17.32 -12.51
CA TYR A 32 33.41 17.28 -11.21
C TYR A 32 32.27 18.29 -11.16
N ILE A 33 31.10 17.88 -10.67
CA ILE A 33 30.03 18.81 -10.33
C ILE A 33 30.16 19.18 -8.87
N LYS A 34 30.30 20.46 -8.60
CA LYS A 34 30.31 20.99 -7.24
C LYS A 34 28.86 21.24 -6.80
N VAL A 35 28.37 20.42 -5.89
CA VAL A 35 27.06 20.62 -5.27
C VAL A 35 27.26 21.27 -3.92
N THR A 36 26.80 22.51 -3.78
CA THR A 36 26.79 23.21 -2.51
C THR A 36 25.45 22.99 -1.83
N ILE A 37 25.46 22.32 -0.69
CA ILE A 37 24.26 22.10 0.11
C ILE A 37 24.09 23.34 1.03
N PRO A 38 23.00 24.10 0.94
CA PRO A 38 22.77 25.25 1.82
C PRO A 38 22.76 24.79 3.29
N LYS A 39 23.29 25.63 4.17
CA LYS A 39 23.12 25.43 5.62
C LYS A 39 21.64 25.61 5.98
N GLY A 40 21.01 24.59 6.45
CA GLY A 40 19.63 24.58 6.92
C GLY A 40 18.98 23.24 6.59
N ASP A 41 18.08 22.79 7.42
CA ASP A 41 17.29 21.57 7.18
C ASP A 41 16.44 21.75 5.92
N PHE A 42 16.96 21.29 4.79
CA PHE A 42 16.25 21.32 3.50
C PHE A 42 15.10 20.31 3.46
N PHE A 43 15.03 19.44 4.45
CA PHE A 43 13.89 18.57 4.70
C PHE A 43 13.07 19.15 5.85
N MET A 44 12.04 19.92 5.53
CA MET A 44 10.98 20.17 6.50
C MET A 44 10.53 18.81 7.01
N ASN A 45 10.65 18.58 8.32
CA ASN A 45 10.06 17.42 8.95
C ASN A 45 8.57 17.46 8.63
N VAL A 46 7.99 16.33 8.18
CA VAL A 46 6.55 16.28 7.85
C VAL A 46 5.70 16.73 9.04
N LYS A 47 6.20 16.55 10.28
CA LYS A 47 5.59 17.11 11.50
C LYS A 47 5.57 18.65 11.52
N ASP A 48 6.55 19.31 10.91
CA ASP A 48 6.62 20.78 10.88
C ASP A 48 5.61 21.35 9.87
N ILE A 49 5.27 20.61 8.82
CA ILE A 49 4.23 21.00 7.85
C ILE A 49 2.86 21.04 8.53
N SER A 50 2.57 20.12 9.45
CA SER A 50 1.29 20.06 10.15
C SER A 50 1.03 21.29 11.03
N THR A 51 2.09 21.99 11.49
CA THR A 51 1.95 23.21 12.28
C THR A 51 1.49 24.42 11.46
N HIS A 52 1.64 24.37 10.12
CA HIS A 52 1.24 25.44 9.21
C HIS A 52 -0.16 25.24 8.61
N CYS A 53 -0.72 24.02 8.70
CA CYS A 53 -2.07 23.71 8.25
C CYS A 53 -3.03 23.70 9.44
N THR A 54 -3.81 24.75 9.62
CA THR A 54 -4.71 24.94 10.78
C THR A 54 -5.85 23.92 10.89
N ARG A 55 -6.11 23.09 9.86
CA ARG A 55 -7.20 22.11 9.80
C ARG A 55 -6.80 20.73 9.32
N THR A 56 -5.52 20.53 9.01
CA THR A 56 -4.99 19.24 8.59
C THR A 56 -3.95 18.77 9.58
N GLU A 57 -4.12 17.54 10.06
CA GLU A 57 -3.19 16.88 10.96
C GLU A 57 -2.43 15.78 10.23
N PHE A 58 -1.13 15.76 10.40
CA PHE A 58 -0.29 14.64 10.02
C PHE A 58 -0.31 13.60 11.15
N VAL A 59 -0.89 12.42 10.88
CA VAL A 59 -0.95 11.32 11.86
C VAL A 59 0.34 10.51 11.86
N GLY A 60 0.84 10.15 10.67
CA GLY A 60 2.07 9.39 10.56
C GLY A 60 2.35 8.86 9.16
N THR A 61 3.45 8.11 9.08
CA THR A 61 3.82 7.30 7.92
C THR A 61 4.19 5.90 8.37
N THR A 62 4.09 4.92 7.47
CA THR A 62 4.50 3.55 7.71
C THR A 62 5.15 2.96 6.45
N VAL A 63 5.41 1.67 6.43
CA VAL A 63 6.02 0.95 5.29
C VAL A 63 5.28 1.20 3.98
N LEU A 64 5.91 0.92 2.86
CA LEU A 64 5.39 1.13 1.50
C LEU A 64 5.07 2.61 1.18
N ASP A 65 5.81 3.54 1.80
CA ASP A 65 5.60 5.00 1.68
C ASP A 65 4.15 5.43 1.96
N THR A 66 3.50 4.73 2.87
CA THR A 66 2.12 4.99 3.26
C THR A 66 2.04 6.20 4.19
N ILE A 67 1.11 7.11 3.90
CA ILE A 67 0.84 8.32 4.69
C ILE A 67 -0.58 8.31 5.25
N GLY A 68 -0.72 8.77 6.48
CA GLY A 68 -2.00 9.01 7.14
C GLY A 68 -2.17 10.47 7.54
N LEU A 69 -3.29 11.08 7.16
CA LEU A 69 -3.66 12.46 7.44
C LEU A 69 -5.09 12.56 7.96
N VAL A 70 -5.39 13.64 8.67
CA VAL A 70 -6.77 13.96 9.09
C VAL A 70 -7.08 15.42 8.74
N ILE A 71 -8.23 15.64 8.11
CA ILE A 71 -8.80 16.97 7.87
C ILE A 71 -9.97 17.15 8.83
N SER A 72 -9.88 18.09 9.76
CA SER A 72 -10.92 18.32 10.78
C SER A 72 -12.17 19.04 10.26
N GLY A 73 -12.08 19.67 9.11
CA GLY A 73 -13.20 20.38 8.49
C GLY A 73 -12.86 20.68 7.03
N ILE A 74 -13.24 19.75 6.16
CA ILE A 74 -13.05 19.91 4.72
C ILE A 74 -13.96 21.01 4.18
N ASP A 75 -13.50 21.71 3.14
CA ASP A 75 -14.29 22.69 2.43
C ASP A 75 -15.52 22.04 1.77
N ASP A 76 -16.69 22.64 1.96
CA ASP A 76 -17.97 22.12 1.49
C ASP A 76 -18.04 21.99 -0.05
N THR A 77 -17.43 22.94 -0.76
CA THR A 77 -17.40 22.91 -2.24
C THR A 77 -16.55 21.76 -2.74
N LEU A 78 -15.41 21.52 -2.08
CA LEU A 78 -14.54 20.38 -2.37
C LEU A 78 -15.25 19.07 -2.06
N LEU A 79 -15.88 18.96 -0.89
CA LEU A 79 -16.62 17.76 -0.47
C LEU A 79 -17.71 17.37 -1.47
N GLN A 80 -18.45 18.36 -2.00
CA GLN A 80 -19.44 18.15 -3.04
C GLN A 80 -18.80 17.62 -4.36
N LYS A 81 -17.62 18.13 -4.73
CA LYS A 81 -16.89 17.68 -5.93
C LYS A 81 -16.30 16.29 -5.81
N MET A 82 -15.96 15.86 -4.59
CA MET A 82 -15.45 14.50 -4.34
C MET A 82 -16.50 13.41 -4.56
N ASN A 83 -17.79 13.77 -4.57
CA ASN A 83 -18.91 12.84 -4.78
C ASN A 83 -18.93 11.64 -3.81
N ILE A 84 -18.48 11.85 -2.57
CA ILE A 84 -18.43 10.84 -1.50
C ILE A 84 -19.52 11.04 -0.43
N GLY A 85 -20.49 11.92 -0.72
CA GLY A 85 -21.50 12.34 0.24
C GLY A 85 -21.03 13.51 1.12
N THR A 86 -21.98 14.13 1.80
CA THR A 86 -21.72 15.30 2.66
C THR A 86 -22.02 15.04 4.12
N LYS A 87 -22.09 13.76 4.51
CA LYS A 87 -22.43 13.32 5.86
C LYS A 87 -21.37 13.72 6.90
N TYR A 88 -20.10 13.69 6.50
CA TYR A 88 -18.97 13.92 7.39
C TYR A 88 -18.11 15.09 6.91
N HIS A 89 -17.68 15.95 7.83
CA HIS A 89 -16.72 17.02 7.59
C HIS A 89 -15.32 16.69 8.13
N ALA A 90 -15.21 15.74 9.07
CA ALA A 90 -13.95 15.19 9.51
C ALA A 90 -13.60 13.98 8.62
N LEU A 91 -12.47 14.08 7.91
CA LEU A 91 -12.00 13.05 7.00
C LEU A 91 -10.64 12.52 7.41
N GLY A 92 -10.51 11.19 7.41
CA GLY A 92 -9.23 10.49 7.45
C GLY A 92 -8.78 10.15 6.04
N LEU A 93 -7.51 10.41 5.76
CA LEU A 93 -6.88 10.13 4.48
C LEU A 93 -5.77 9.12 4.70
N PHE A 94 -5.77 8.07 3.90
CA PHE A 94 -4.78 7.02 3.95
C PHE A 94 -4.38 6.66 2.52
N SER A 95 -3.09 6.77 2.20
CA SER A 95 -2.66 6.60 0.82
C SER A 95 -1.22 6.16 0.71
N SER A 96 -0.93 5.38 -0.33
CA SER A 96 0.42 5.03 -0.74
C SER A 96 0.53 4.88 -2.25
N ARG A 97 1.77 4.91 -2.76
CA ARG A 97 2.06 4.68 -4.17
C ARG A 97 2.40 3.23 -4.50
N THR A 98 2.50 2.38 -3.49
CA THR A 98 2.92 0.98 -3.64
C THR A 98 2.14 0.10 -2.68
N GLY A 99 1.66 -1.05 -3.18
CA GLY A 99 0.87 -2.01 -2.42
C GLY A 99 -0.59 -1.59 -2.24
N ALA A 100 -1.44 -2.56 -2.10
CA ALA A 100 -2.88 -2.35 -1.93
C ALA A 100 -3.49 -3.27 -0.87
N ALA A 101 -3.31 -4.58 -1.01
CA ALA A 101 -4.03 -5.55 -0.19
C ALA A 101 -3.66 -5.48 1.30
N GLY A 102 -2.39 -5.29 1.62
CA GLY A 102 -1.94 -5.11 3.00
C GLY A 102 -2.57 -3.88 3.64
N GLN A 103 -2.54 -2.73 2.96
CA GLN A 103 -3.15 -1.48 3.43
C GLN A 103 -4.66 -1.59 3.53
N LEU A 104 -5.34 -2.23 2.56
CA LEU A 104 -6.78 -2.44 2.61
C LEU A 104 -7.19 -3.34 3.78
N THR A 105 -6.43 -4.39 4.07
CA THR A 105 -6.67 -5.24 5.25
C THR A 105 -6.46 -4.45 6.55
N ALA A 106 -5.45 -3.59 6.61
CA ALA A 106 -5.19 -2.71 7.76
C ALA A 106 -6.35 -1.72 8.00
N ILE A 107 -6.82 -1.07 6.94
CA ILE A 107 -7.97 -0.16 6.99
C ILE A 107 -9.25 -0.89 7.38
N ASP A 108 -9.45 -2.11 6.86
CA ASP A 108 -10.62 -2.93 7.19
C ASP A 108 -10.71 -3.21 8.70
N ASP A 109 -9.60 -3.63 9.29
CA ASP A 109 -9.53 -3.87 10.72
C ASP A 109 -9.65 -2.57 11.55
N ALA A 110 -9.06 -1.48 11.07
CA ALA A 110 -9.16 -0.19 11.74
C ALA A 110 -10.60 0.35 11.76
N VAL A 111 -11.33 0.24 10.66
CA VAL A 111 -12.73 0.68 10.58
C VAL A 111 -13.64 -0.21 11.44
N LYS A 112 -13.40 -1.52 11.48
CA LYS A 112 -14.12 -2.43 12.39
C LYS A 112 -13.93 -2.09 13.87
N ALA A 113 -12.79 -1.49 14.22
CA ALA A 113 -12.43 -1.14 15.61
C ALA A 113 -12.82 0.29 16.02
N THR A 114 -13.38 1.10 15.12
CA THR A 114 -13.68 2.53 15.35
C THR A 114 -15.07 2.90 14.84
N ASN A 115 -15.60 4.08 15.26
CA ASN A 115 -16.86 4.62 14.73
C ASN A 115 -16.63 5.42 13.44
N THR A 116 -15.97 4.81 12.46
CA THR A 116 -15.68 5.43 11.18
C THR A 116 -16.29 4.64 10.02
N GLU A 117 -16.42 5.30 8.89
CA GLU A 117 -17.00 4.74 7.66
C GLU A 117 -16.05 4.93 6.48
N ILE A 118 -15.95 3.94 5.59
CA ILE A 118 -15.23 4.06 4.33
C ILE A 118 -16.07 4.88 3.34
N LEU A 119 -15.59 6.05 2.96
CA LEU A 119 -16.25 6.92 1.99
C LEU A 119 -15.81 6.60 0.57
N SER A 120 -14.50 6.46 0.34
CA SER A 120 -13.94 6.12 -0.97
C SER A 120 -12.74 5.21 -0.84
N ILE A 121 -12.60 4.29 -1.79
CA ILE A 121 -11.39 3.51 -2.06
C ILE A 121 -11.12 3.57 -3.54
N GLU A 122 -9.92 3.99 -3.88
CA GLU A 122 -9.39 3.96 -5.24
C GLU A 122 -8.06 3.22 -5.24
N LEU A 123 -7.84 2.40 -6.26
CA LEU A 123 -6.63 1.63 -6.46
C LEU A 123 -5.94 2.12 -7.74
N PRO A 124 -5.32 3.31 -7.70
CA PRO A 124 -4.68 3.88 -8.86
C PRO A 124 -3.45 3.07 -9.24
N ARG A 125 -3.22 2.91 -10.55
CA ARG A 125 -1.94 2.44 -11.02
C ARG A 125 -0.89 3.52 -10.76
N ASP A 126 0.21 3.12 -10.13
CA ASP A 126 1.36 4.00 -9.92
C ASP A 126 2.62 3.39 -10.58
N THR A 127 3.56 4.27 -10.93
CA THR A 127 4.83 3.89 -11.57
C THR A 127 5.98 3.77 -10.58
N LYS A 128 5.74 4.08 -9.31
CA LYS A 128 6.75 3.94 -8.27
C LYS A 128 6.80 2.50 -7.78
N GLY A 129 7.98 1.94 -7.80
CA GLY A 129 8.22 0.57 -7.36
C GLY A 129 7.69 -0.46 -8.36
N TRP A 130 7.54 -1.68 -7.89
CA TRP A 130 7.22 -2.86 -8.67
C TRP A 130 5.75 -3.26 -8.56
N GLY A 131 5.09 -2.86 -7.47
CA GLY A 131 3.67 -3.09 -7.27
C GLY A 131 2.84 -2.26 -8.25
N GLY A 132 1.96 -2.89 -9.00
CA GLY A 132 1.16 -2.24 -10.05
C GLY A 132 0.20 -1.18 -9.52
N HIS A 133 -0.22 -1.29 -8.26
CA HIS A 133 -1.20 -0.41 -7.63
C HIS A 133 -0.63 0.31 -6.40
N GLY A 134 -1.11 1.53 -6.22
CA GLY A 134 -1.15 2.19 -4.94
C GLY A 134 -2.57 2.17 -4.37
N ASN A 135 -2.82 3.00 -3.38
CA ASN A 135 -4.15 3.17 -2.80
C ASN A 135 -4.41 4.65 -2.46
N TYR A 136 -5.68 5.02 -2.54
CA TYR A 136 -6.21 6.27 -2.04
C TYR A 136 -7.53 5.98 -1.33
N ILE A 137 -7.54 6.14 0.00
CA ILE A 137 -8.65 5.75 0.86
C ILE A 137 -9.08 6.95 1.68
N VAL A 138 -10.39 7.21 1.68
CA VAL A 138 -11.01 8.28 2.45
C VAL A 138 -11.96 7.68 3.47
N LEU A 139 -11.74 8.00 4.74
CA LEU A 139 -12.59 7.67 5.87
C LEU A 139 -13.40 8.89 6.31
N GLY A 140 -14.56 8.67 6.88
CA GLY A 140 -15.36 9.70 7.54
C GLY A 140 -15.81 9.26 8.93
N GLY A 141 -16.01 10.21 9.82
CA GLY A 141 -16.56 9.99 11.15
C GLY A 141 -17.18 11.26 11.71
N ASN A 142 -18.08 11.10 12.69
CA ASN A 142 -18.69 12.23 13.38
C ASN A 142 -17.72 12.89 14.37
N ASP A 143 -16.82 12.09 14.94
CA ASP A 143 -15.80 12.53 15.87
C ASP A 143 -14.42 12.45 15.23
N ILE A 144 -13.68 13.57 15.28
CA ILE A 144 -12.33 13.65 14.75
C ILE A 144 -11.35 12.72 15.48
N SER A 145 -11.60 12.43 16.77
CA SER A 145 -10.76 11.50 17.53
C SER A 145 -10.91 10.06 17.04
N ASP A 146 -12.11 9.64 16.65
CA ASP A 146 -12.35 8.33 16.03
C ASP A 146 -11.67 8.24 14.67
N VAL A 147 -11.77 9.29 13.85
CA VAL A 147 -11.11 9.37 12.54
C VAL A 147 -9.59 9.29 12.68
N ARG A 148 -9.02 10.05 13.64
CA ARG A 148 -7.57 10.01 13.93
C ARG A 148 -7.15 8.62 14.38
N HIS A 149 -7.90 8.01 15.30
CA HIS A 149 -7.62 6.69 15.84
C HIS A 149 -7.66 5.62 14.73
N ALA A 150 -8.64 5.68 13.82
CA ALA A 150 -8.74 4.79 12.69
C ALA A 150 -7.50 4.90 11.76
N VAL A 151 -7.08 6.11 11.44
CA VAL A 151 -5.88 6.34 10.60
C VAL A 151 -4.62 5.85 11.31
N GLN A 152 -4.46 6.14 12.60
CA GLN A 152 -3.32 5.67 13.38
C GLN A 152 -3.27 4.15 13.44
N LEU A 153 -4.37 3.50 13.77
CA LEU A 153 -4.45 2.03 13.84
C LEU A 153 -4.17 1.39 12.48
N ALA A 154 -4.67 1.98 11.39
CA ALA A 154 -4.38 1.49 10.04
C ALA A 154 -2.89 1.59 9.71
N LEU A 155 -2.20 2.67 10.09
CA LEU A 155 -0.74 2.79 9.91
C LEU A 155 0.01 1.70 10.69
N GLU A 156 -0.36 1.45 11.94
CA GLU A 156 0.25 0.41 12.79
C GLU A 156 0.02 -1.00 12.22
N LEU A 157 -1.21 -1.30 11.79
CA LEU A 157 -1.56 -2.60 11.21
C LEU A 157 -0.92 -2.84 9.83
N THR A 158 -0.61 -1.78 9.09
CA THR A 158 0.06 -1.90 7.78
C THR A 158 1.44 -2.54 7.91
N GLU A 159 2.19 -2.28 8.98
CA GLU A 159 3.49 -2.94 9.21
C GLU A 159 3.37 -4.47 9.25
N LYS A 160 2.28 -4.98 9.81
CA LYS A 160 1.98 -6.41 9.85
C LYS A 160 1.55 -6.93 8.48
N TYR A 161 0.54 -6.29 7.88
CA TYR A 161 -0.08 -6.82 6.67
C TYR A 161 0.73 -6.61 5.39
N ALA A 162 1.66 -5.67 5.37
CA ALA A 162 2.61 -5.47 4.26
C ALA A 162 3.66 -6.58 4.13
N GLY A 163 3.76 -7.49 5.09
CA GLY A 163 4.72 -8.61 5.07
C GLY A 163 4.45 -9.67 3.99
N GLU A 164 3.31 -9.61 3.32
CA GLU A 164 2.96 -10.53 2.23
C GLU A 164 3.12 -9.90 0.83
N LEU A 165 3.93 -8.86 0.70
CA LEU A 165 4.35 -8.28 -0.57
C LEU A 165 5.79 -8.72 -0.90
N TYR A 166 5.96 -9.34 -2.06
CA TYR A 166 7.22 -9.92 -2.56
C TYR A 166 7.61 -9.20 -3.84
N ILE A 167 8.74 -8.51 -3.84
CA ILE A 167 9.17 -7.62 -4.92
C ILE A 167 10.51 -8.07 -5.48
N SER A 168 10.62 -8.21 -6.80
CA SER A 168 11.87 -8.49 -7.49
C SER A 168 11.99 -7.67 -8.77
N GLU A 169 13.16 -7.69 -9.42
CA GLU A 169 13.34 -7.06 -10.74
C GLU A 169 12.44 -7.69 -11.81
N SER A 170 12.06 -8.96 -11.65
CA SER A 170 11.24 -9.72 -12.60
C SER A 170 9.74 -9.54 -12.42
N GLY A 171 9.30 -9.05 -11.26
CA GLY A 171 7.89 -8.87 -10.97
C GLY A 171 7.60 -8.78 -9.48
N HIS A 172 6.33 -8.89 -9.14
CA HIS A 172 5.89 -8.86 -7.74
C HIS A 172 4.73 -9.82 -7.49
N LEU A 173 4.59 -10.21 -6.22
CA LEU A 173 3.45 -10.96 -5.71
C LEU A 173 2.93 -10.25 -4.47
N GLU A 174 1.62 -10.20 -4.32
CA GLU A 174 0.99 -9.66 -3.13
C GLU A 174 -0.11 -10.60 -2.63
N PHE A 175 -0.16 -10.84 -1.34
CA PHE A 175 -1.15 -11.70 -0.70
C PHE A 175 -1.75 -11.00 0.50
N ALA A 176 -3.01 -11.32 0.78
CA ALA A 176 -3.65 -10.95 2.04
C ALA A 176 -4.67 -12.02 2.46
N TYR A 177 -4.89 -12.11 3.75
CA TYR A 177 -5.90 -12.94 4.37
C TYR A 177 -6.52 -12.21 5.56
N SER A 178 -7.84 -12.24 5.62
CA SER A 178 -8.62 -11.83 6.79
C SER A 178 -9.59 -12.94 7.15
N ALA A 179 -9.70 -13.26 8.44
CA ALA A 179 -10.65 -14.27 8.91
C ALA A 179 -12.12 -13.82 8.80
N SER A 180 -12.36 -12.52 8.66
CA SER A 180 -13.69 -11.93 8.53
C SER A 180 -13.61 -10.62 7.76
N ALA A 181 -14.13 -10.60 6.55
CA ALA A 181 -14.17 -9.41 5.71
C ALA A 181 -15.08 -8.33 6.32
N GLY A 182 -14.58 -7.11 6.35
CA GLY A 182 -15.29 -5.92 6.76
C GLY A 182 -15.55 -4.95 5.60
N PRO A 183 -15.92 -3.69 5.91
CA PRO A 183 -16.40 -2.73 4.91
C PRO A 183 -15.40 -2.37 3.81
N ALA A 184 -14.10 -2.34 4.12
CA ALA A 184 -13.09 -1.97 3.14
C ALA A 184 -12.90 -3.07 2.09
N LEU A 185 -12.79 -4.32 2.53
CA LEU A 185 -12.64 -5.48 1.65
C LEU A 185 -13.89 -5.74 0.81
N GLN A 186 -15.08 -5.52 1.39
CA GLN A 186 -16.33 -5.55 0.64
C GLN A 186 -16.37 -4.49 -0.46
N LYS A 187 -15.99 -3.26 -0.13
CA LYS A 187 -16.01 -2.14 -1.08
C LYS A 187 -14.97 -2.28 -2.20
N ALA A 188 -13.77 -2.75 -1.88
CA ALA A 188 -12.67 -2.88 -2.83
C ALA A 188 -12.74 -4.12 -3.71
N PHE A 189 -13.15 -5.27 -3.13
CA PHE A 189 -13.00 -6.58 -3.76
C PHE A 189 -14.27 -7.43 -3.75
N HIS A 190 -15.41 -6.84 -3.39
CA HIS A 190 -16.70 -7.53 -3.29
C HIS A 190 -16.67 -8.73 -2.33
N ALA A 191 -15.85 -8.66 -1.27
CA ALA A 191 -15.77 -9.70 -0.28
C ALA A 191 -17.14 -9.95 0.38
N GLU A 192 -17.44 -11.21 0.68
CA GLU A 192 -18.70 -11.57 1.35
C GLU A 192 -18.66 -11.16 2.83
N PRO A 193 -19.68 -10.44 3.31
CA PRO A 193 -19.72 -9.95 4.69
C PRO A 193 -19.60 -11.07 5.72
N GLY A 194 -18.61 -10.94 6.62
CA GLY A 194 -18.40 -11.90 7.72
C GLY A 194 -17.75 -13.22 7.33
N GLU A 195 -17.61 -13.54 6.03
CA GLU A 195 -16.81 -14.67 5.56
C GLU A 195 -15.32 -14.33 5.60
N ALA A 196 -14.46 -15.34 5.58
CA ALA A 196 -13.04 -15.12 5.40
C ALA A 196 -12.76 -14.60 3.98
N PHE A 197 -11.72 -13.77 3.89
CA PHE A 197 -11.27 -13.15 2.67
C PHE A 197 -9.82 -13.55 2.35
N GLY A 198 -9.56 -13.88 1.10
CA GLY A 198 -8.25 -14.12 0.54
C GLY A 198 -8.01 -13.26 -0.68
N PHE A 199 -6.78 -12.79 -0.83
CA PHE A 199 -6.34 -11.98 -1.94
C PHE A 199 -5.00 -12.50 -2.46
N MET A 200 -4.84 -12.47 -3.76
CA MET A 200 -3.57 -12.71 -4.43
C MET A 200 -3.45 -11.88 -5.69
N ALA A 201 -2.30 -11.25 -5.87
CA ALA A 201 -1.91 -10.57 -7.09
C ALA A 201 -0.55 -11.09 -7.55
N GLY A 202 -0.39 -11.29 -8.86
CA GLY A 202 0.86 -11.76 -9.44
C GLY A 202 1.18 -11.04 -10.74
N SER A 203 2.39 -10.51 -10.79
CA SER A 203 3.00 -9.89 -11.97
C SER A 203 4.36 -10.56 -12.24
N PRO A 204 4.66 -10.95 -13.49
CA PRO A 204 3.82 -10.85 -14.70
C PRO A 204 2.49 -11.59 -14.58
N ALA A 205 1.48 -11.12 -15.31
CA ALA A 205 0.10 -11.65 -15.28
C ALA A 205 -0.01 -13.18 -15.46
N ALA A 206 0.91 -13.79 -16.20
CA ALA A 206 0.97 -15.24 -16.38
C ALA A 206 1.21 -15.98 -15.05
N ILE A 207 2.04 -15.43 -14.16
CA ILE A 207 2.26 -15.99 -12.82
C ILE A 207 0.94 -15.87 -12.01
N GLY A 208 0.31 -14.70 -12.04
CA GLY A 208 -0.95 -14.47 -11.34
C GLY A 208 -2.07 -15.42 -11.78
N LEU A 209 -2.15 -15.76 -13.07
CA LEU A 209 -3.13 -16.74 -13.55
C LEU A 209 -2.84 -18.16 -13.04
N VAL A 210 -1.57 -18.57 -13.00
CA VAL A 210 -1.19 -19.89 -12.44
C VAL A 210 -1.51 -19.95 -10.95
N MET A 211 -1.23 -18.86 -10.21
CA MET A 211 -1.61 -18.74 -8.81
C MET A 211 -3.11 -18.88 -8.60
N ALA A 212 -3.91 -18.18 -9.42
CA ALA A 212 -5.38 -18.23 -9.37
C ALA A 212 -5.90 -19.66 -9.62
N ASP A 213 -5.42 -20.35 -10.64
CA ASP A 213 -5.79 -21.73 -10.95
C ASP A 213 -5.40 -22.69 -9.81
N THR A 214 -4.20 -22.51 -9.25
CA THR A 214 -3.73 -23.31 -8.10
C THR A 214 -4.60 -23.11 -6.88
N ALA A 215 -4.94 -21.86 -6.54
CA ALA A 215 -5.83 -21.55 -5.41
C ALA A 215 -7.18 -22.23 -5.53
N MET A 216 -7.80 -22.15 -6.71
CA MET A 216 -9.12 -22.75 -6.99
C MET A 216 -9.11 -24.26 -6.95
N LYS A 217 -7.97 -24.89 -7.23
CA LYS A 217 -7.80 -26.36 -7.15
C LYS A 217 -7.44 -26.86 -5.76
N ALA A 218 -6.86 -25.99 -4.93
CA ALA A 218 -6.41 -26.36 -3.58
C ALA A 218 -7.57 -26.54 -2.60
N SER A 219 -8.64 -25.74 -2.72
CA SER A 219 -9.75 -25.78 -1.76
C SER A 219 -11.06 -25.25 -2.34
N SER A 220 -12.17 -25.51 -1.64
CA SER A 220 -13.51 -25.05 -2.06
C SER A 220 -13.74 -23.63 -1.57
N VAL A 221 -13.51 -22.65 -2.44
CA VAL A 221 -13.68 -21.21 -2.19
C VAL A 221 -14.51 -20.56 -3.30
N LYS A 222 -15.04 -19.36 -3.03
CA LYS A 222 -15.79 -18.56 -4.00
C LYS A 222 -14.90 -17.44 -4.51
N ILE A 223 -14.90 -17.20 -5.82
CA ILE A 223 -14.28 -16.00 -6.40
C ILE A 223 -15.21 -14.82 -6.12
N THR A 224 -14.66 -13.74 -5.54
CA THR A 224 -15.37 -12.49 -5.33
C THR A 224 -14.96 -11.42 -6.35
N SER A 225 -13.69 -11.43 -6.80
CA SER A 225 -13.21 -10.56 -7.85
C SER A 225 -12.11 -11.24 -8.65
N TYR A 226 -12.08 -10.98 -9.96
CA TYR A 226 -11.01 -11.41 -10.86
C TYR A 226 -10.68 -10.24 -11.80
N MET A 227 -9.42 -9.79 -11.79
CA MET A 227 -8.97 -8.64 -12.55
C MET A 227 -7.77 -9.01 -13.43
N THR A 228 -7.73 -8.43 -14.61
CA THR A 228 -6.67 -8.61 -15.60
C THR A 228 -6.21 -7.25 -16.13
N PRO A 229 -5.16 -7.17 -16.95
CA PRO A 229 -4.73 -5.90 -17.55
C PRO A 229 -5.83 -5.09 -18.21
N ASP A 230 -6.78 -5.74 -18.89
CA ASP A 230 -7.90 -5.07 -19.55
C ASP A 230 -9.13 -4.90 -18.64
N MET A 231 -9.19 -5.62 -17.52
CA MET A 231 -10.30 -5.61 -16.60
C MET A 231 -9.81 -5.38 -15.17
N GLY A 232 -9.87 -4.16 -14.70
CA GLY A 232 -9.70 -3.82 -13.29
C GLY A 232 -8.29 -3.42 -12.84
N THR A 233 -7.21 -3.87 -13.52
CA THR A 233 -5.84 -3.50 -13.09
C THR A 233 -5.28 -2.27 -13.80
N ALA A 234 -6.12 -1.49 -14.47
CA ALA A 234 -5.71 -0.25 -15.15
C ALA A 234 -4.47 -0.42 -16.05
N HIS A 235 -4.45 -1.52 -16.83
CA HIS A 235 -3.34 -1.94 -17.72
C HIS A 235 -2.03 -2.31 -17.01
N SER A 236 -2.05 -2.57 -15.71
CA SER A 236 -0.92 -3.22 -15.04
C SER A 236 -0.79 -4.67 -15.50
N ASN A 237 0.45 -5.12 -15.75
CA ASN A 237 0.70 -6.50 -16.19
C ASN A 237 0.62 -7.47 -14.99
N GLU A 238 -0.58 -7.61 -14.43
CA GLU A 238 -0.87 -8.49 -13.31
C GLU A 238 -2.25 -9.14 -13.43
N VAL A 239 -2.43 -10.24 -12.74
CA VAL A 239 -3.73 -10.85 -12.46
C VAL A 239 -3.96 -10.78 -10.97
N ILE A 240 -5.16 -10.32 -10.60
CA ILE A 240 -5.64 -10.26 -9.22
C ILE A 240 -6.83 -11.19 -9.08
N LEU A 241 -6.79 -12.02 -8.03
CA LEU A 241 -7.92 -12.86 -7.60
C LEU A 241 -8.23 -12.57 -6.14
N SER A 242 -9.50 -12.38 -5.82
CA SER A 242 -9.97 -12.37 -4.44
C SER A 242 -11.03 -13.46 -4.22
N LEU A 243 -11.06 -13.98 -2.99
CA LEU A 243 -11.80 -15.16 -2.59
C LEU A 243 -12.56 -14.90 -1.30
N SER A 244 -13.72 -15.55 -1.14
CA SER A 244 -14.41 -15.69 0.14
C SER A 244 -14.81 -17.14 0.39
N GLY A 245 -15.06 -17.48 1.65
CA GLY A 245 -15.51 -18.79 2.07
C GLY A 245 -15.14 -19.15 3.50
N ASP A 246 -15.03 -20.45 3.77
CA ASP A 246 -14.54 -20.95 5.05
C ASP A 246 -13.11 -20.50 5.31
N ALA A 247 -12.81 -20.13 6.56
CA ALA A 247 -11.52 -19.55 6.96
C ALA A 247 -10.33 -20.45 6.64
N SER A 248 -10.47 -21.77 6.86
CA SER A 248 -9.42 -22.74 6.57
C SER A 248 -9.22 -22.94 5.08
N ALA A 249 -10.31 -23.01 4.31
CA ALA A 249 -10.28 -23.18 2.87
C ALA A 249 -9.66 -21.96 2.16
N VAL A 250 -10.04 -20.73 2.57
CA VAL A 250 -9.46 -19.50 2.02
C VAL A 250 -7.97 -19.38 2.35
N LYS A 251 -7.58 -19.70 3.59
CA LYS A 251 -6.17 -19.68 3.98
C LYS A 251 -5.36 -20.70 3.18
N GLU A 252 -5.86 -21.90 3.00
CA GLU A 252 -5.21 -22.95 2.20
C GLU A 252 -5.03 -22.52 0.74
N ALA A 253 -6.07 -21.92 0.14
CA ALA A 253 -6.01 -21.38 -1.22
C ALA A 253 -4.89 -20.33 -1.37
N VAL A 254 -4.82 -19.36 -0.45
CA VAL A 254 -3.80 -18.29 -0.47
C VAL A 254 -2.40 -18.86 -0.29
N LEU A 255 -2.21 -19.81 0.63
CA LEU A 255 -0.88 -20.42 0.88
C LEU A 255 -0.37 -21.21 -0.31
N ASN A 256 -1.22 -22.00 -0.98
CA ASN A 256 -0.83 -22.74 -2.18
C ASN A 256 -0.51 -21.80 -3.35
N ALA A 257 -1.30 -20.73 -3.54
CA ALA A 257 -1.00 -19.71 -4.53
C ALA A 257 0.34 -19.00 -4.24
N ARG A 258 0.61 -18.68 -2.97
CA ARG A 258 1.88 -18.06 -2.56
C ARG A 258 3.07 -18.96 -2.87
N GLN A 259 2.97 -20.24 -2.56
CA GLN A 259 4.05 -21.18 -2.82
C GLN A 259 4.40 -21.23 -4.30
N ILE A 260 3.44 -21.52 -5.18
CA ILE A 260 3.70 -21.62 -6.62
C ILE A 260 4.12 -20.28 -7.22
N GLY A 261 3.55 -19.17 -6.76
CA GLY A 261 3.93 -17.83 -7.21
C GLY A 261 5.39 -17.51 -6.89
N LEU A 262 5.86 -17.81 -5.68
CA LEU A 262 7.25 -17.63 -5.27
C LEU A 262 8.20 -18.52 -6.08
N GLU A 263 7.87 -19.78 -6.29
CA GLU A 263 8.67 -20.70 -7.09
C GLU A 263 8.84 -20.16 -8.53
N LEU A 264 7.78 -19.68 -9.16
CA LEU A 264 7.82 -19.10 -10.51
C LEU A 264 8.59 -17.78 -10.55
N LEU A 265 8.38 -16.89 -9.58
CA LEU A 265 9.09 -15.60 -9.53
C LEU A 265 10.60 -15.80 -9.34
N ILE A 266 11.00 -16.69 -8.44
CA ILE A 266 12.42 -17.04 -8.21
C ILE A 266 13.04 -17.70 -9.44
N ALA A 267 12.30 -18.55 -10.15
CA ALA A 267 12.78 -19.19 -11.39
C ALA A 267 13.07 -18.17 -12.52
N MET A 268 12.53 -16.95 -12.44
CA MET A 268 12.86 -15.85 -13.34
C MET A 268 14.22 -15.19 -13.05
N GLY A 269 14.94 -15.61 -11.99
CA GLY A 269 16.35 -15.29 -11.77
C GLY A 269 16.65 -14.30 -10.65
N SER A 270 15.65 -13.87 -9.87
CA SER A 270 15.89 -12.99 -8.70
C SER A 270 15.06 -13.39 -7.49
N TYR A 271 15.68 -13.31 -6.30
CA TYR A 271 14.94 -13.48 -5.05
C TYR A 271 14.17 -12.21 -4.70
N PRO A 272 12.89 -12.33 -4.30
CA PRO A 272 12.10 -11.16 -3.95
C PRO A 272 12.53 -10.56 -2.59
N GLU A 273 12.48 -9.23 -2.52
CA GLU A 273 12.56 -8.48 -1.27
C GLU A 273 11.16 -8.39 -0.63
N ILE A 274 11.14 -8.35 0.70
CA ILE A 274 9.91 -8.30 1.51
C ILE A 274 10.01 -7.07 2.40
N PRO A 275 9.04 -6.13 2.37
CA PRO A 275 9.09 -4.90 3.17
C PRO A 275 8.82 -5.12 4.66
N GLY A 276 8.30 -6.28 5.04
CA GLY A 276 7.96 -6.64 6.42
C GLY A 276 8.24 -8.09 6.73
N THR A 277 7.54 -8.64 7.71
CA THR A 277 7.62 -10.07 8.07
C THR A 277 6.34 -10.76 7.60
N PRO A 278 6.44 -11.85 6.80
CA PRO A 278 5.26 -12.63 6.41
C PRO A 278 4.47 -13.09 7.63
N TYR A 279 3.14 -12.98 7.56
CA TYR A 279 2.23 -13.31 8.67
C TYR A 279 1.27 -14.47 8.37
N LEU A 280 1.24 -14.95 7.13
CA LEU A 280 0.40 -16.06 6.67
C LEU A 280 0.98 -17.44 7.02
#